data_5192ddae0917d51ab9dd8a15162663fb
#
_entry.id   5192ddae0917d51ab9dd8a15162663fb
#
_cell.length_a   1.000
_cell.length_b   1.000
_cell.length_c   1.000
_cell.angle_alpha   90.00
_cell.angle_beta   90.00
_cell.angle_gamma   90.00
#
_symmetry.space_group_name_H-M   'P 1'
#
loop_
_entity.id
_entity.type
_entity.pdbx_description
1 polymer ?
#
loop_
_entity_poly.entity_id
_entity_poly.type
_entity_poly.pdbx_seq_one_letter_code
_entity_poly.pdbx_strand_id
1 'polypeptide(L)'
;LAALDQTIVSTALKNIVEEFDGLNHYTWVVTAYLLTSTASTPLYGKISDIYGRRVVFQFAIVTFLLGSFLAGASQNMEQLIATRALQGVGAGGLMALTFVIIGDIVPPRERGKYQGYFGAVWGLSSVAGPLLGGFFADNETILGIAGWRWIFYINLPIGIISLIVTSAVLHIPKVKREHSIDYLGAVLMVTSVSLILLSASIYGPQYGWGDSRTIMYAVIGVILAVLFLMWEGKAKEPILPLYLFKNHTFSITSLLGAVIGAGMFGAIVMLPLYFQVVKGYSATEAGLKLIPLMLGIVSTSIVSGKMISKHGHYKRFPIM
;
A
#
# COMPACT_ATOMS: atom_id res chain seq x y z
N LEU A 1 -0.50 -1.72 -10.27
CA LEU A 1 0.88 -2.02 -9.86
C LEU A 1 0.94 -2.42 -8.38
N ALA A 2 0.88 -1.48 -7.45
CA ALA A 2 1.08 -1.74 -6.02
C ALA A 2 0.12 -2.79 -5.43
N ALA A 3 -1.15 -2.83 -5.86
CA ALA A 3 -2.11 -3.82 -5.40
C ALA A 3 -1.78 -5.24 -5.88
N LEU A 4 -1.36 -5.39 -7.14
CA LEU A 4 -0.94 -6.68 -7.70
C LEU A 4 0.35 -7.18 -7.01
N ASP A 5 1.33 -6.29 -6.84
CA ASP A 5 2.61 -6.62 -6.20
C ASP A 5 2.43 -7.18 -4.78
N GLN A 6 1.53 -6.58 -3.97
CA GLN A 6 1.25 -7.07 -2.62
C GLN A 6 0.69 -8.50 -2.59
N THR A 7 -0.11 -8.87 -3.57
CA THR A 7 -0.79 -10.17 -3.59
C THR A 7 0.03 -11.26 -4.28
N ILE A 8 0.80 -10.90 -5.32
CA ILE A 8 1.59 -11.85 -6.11
C ILE A 8 2.82 -12.37 -5.35
N VAL A 9 3.48 -11.52 -4.54
CA VAL A 9 4.70 -11.88 -3.81
C VAL A 9 4.46 -12.98 -2.78
N SER A 10 3.30 -12.96 -2.11
CA SER A 10 2.98 -13.94 -1.06
C SER A 10 2.99 -15.39 -1.56
N THR A 11 2.66 -15.64 -2.83
CA THR A 11 2.61 -16.98 -3.41
C THR A 11 3.99 -17.54 -3.76
N ALA A 12 4.95 -16.67 -4.09
CA ALA A 12 6.30 -17.06 -4.46
C ALA A 12 7.30 -17.04 -3.31
N LEU A 13 6.88 -16.62 -2.10
CA LEU A 13 7.78 -16.53 -0.94
C LEU A 13 8.48 -17.85 -0.62
N LYS A 14 7.79 -18.98 -0.79
CA LYS A 14 8.37 -20.30 -0.56
C LYS A 14 9.58 -20.54 -1.46
N ASN A 15 9.45 -20.34 -2.77
CA ASN A 15 10.52 -20.55 -3.74
C ASN A 15 11.71 -19.60 -3.52
N ILE A 16 11.43 -18.35 -3.13
CA ILE A 16 12.45 -17.36 -2.77
C ILE A 16 13.25 -17.81 -1.56
N VAL A 17 12.55 -18.30 -0.53
CA VAL A 17 13.18 -18.79 0.71
C VAL A 17 14.03 -20.02 0.44
N GLU A 18 13.55 -20.93 -0.40
CA GLU A 18 14.29 -22.14 -0.80
C GLU A 18 15.55 -21.79 -1.62
N GLU A 19 15.49 -20.85 -2.56
CA GLU A 19 16.66 -20.44 -3.37
C GLU A 19 17.73 -19.72 -2.56
N PHE A 20 17.34 -18.88 -1.58
CA PHE A 20 18.27 -18.06 -0.79
C PHE A 20 18.60 -18.59 0.60
N ASP A 21 18.08 -19.77 0.97
CA ASP A 21 18.17 -20.34 2.34
C ASP A 21 17.80 -19.30 3.43
N GLY A 22 16.74 -18.53 3.13
CA GLY A 22 16.39 -17.30 3.84
C GLY A 22 15.24 -17.41 4.83
N LEU A 23 15.00 -18.56 5.45
CA LEU A 23 13.84 -18.85 6.31
C LEU A 23 13.72 -17.85 7.49
N ASN A 24 14.84 -17.40 8.05
CA ASN A 24 14.87 -16.45 9.15
C ASN A 24 14.53 -15.02 8.75
N HIS A 25 14.54 -14.70 7.45
CA HIS A 25 14.37 -13.35 6.93
C HIS A 25 13.16 -13.18 6.00
N TYR A 26 12.37 -14.26 5.78
CA TYR A 26 11.26 -14.22 4.82
C TYR A 26 10.22 -13.14 5.11
N THR A 27 9.93 -12.90 6.40
CA THR A 27 8.98 -11.88 6.84
C THR A 27 9.43 -10.47 6.43
N TRP A 28 10.75 -10.24 6.39
CA TRP A 28 11.31 -8.96 6.02
C TRP A 28 11.04 -8.56 4.57
N VAL A 29 10.90 -9.52 3.66
CA VAL A 29 10.58 -9.26 2.25
C VAL A 29 9.26 -8.49 2.10
N VAL A 30 8.26 -8.85 2.90
CA VAL A 30 6.96 -8.18 2.93
C VAL A 30 7.00 -6.95 3.82
N THR A 31 7.61 -7.07 5.01
CA THR A 31 7.62 -5.99 6.02
C THR A 31 8.40 -4.77 5.54
N ALA A 32 9.56 -4.95 4.89
CA ALA A 32 10.35 -3.83 4.38
C ALA A 32 9.55 -2.99 3.36
N TYR A 33 8.82 -3.64 2.48
CA TYR A 33 7.93 -2.98 1.53
C TYR A 33 6.78 -2.24 2.23
N LEU A 34 6.06 -2.89 3.14
CA LEU A 34 4.94 -2.29 3.85
C LEU A 34 5.38 -1.11 4.72
N LEU A 35 6.51 -1.27 5.42
CA LEU A 35 7.09 -0.26 6.28
C LEU A 35 7.42 1.02 5.48
N THR A 36 8.19 0.87 4.41
CA THR A 36 8.60 2.03 3.60
C THR A 36 7.43 2.63 2.83
N SER A 37 6.47 1.84 2.34
CA SER A 37 5.29 2.36 1.67
C SER A 37 4.39 3.15 2.63
N THR A 38 4.16 2.63 3.84
CA THR A 38 3.34 3.31 4.85
C THR A 38 4.00 4.61 5.32
N ALA A 39 5.30 4.56 5.61
CA ALA A 39 6.06 5.71 6.08
C ALA A 39 6.18 6.81 5.01
N SER A 40 6.31 6.46 3.74
CA SER A 40 6.46 7.43 2.64
C SER A 40 5.12 8.03 2.17
N THR A 41 4.00 7.33 2.36
CA THR A 41 2.67 7.75 1.88
C THR A 41 2.30 9.20 2.23
N PRO A 42 2.38 9.66 3.49
CA PRO A 42 2.03 11.04 3.84
C PRO A 42 3.01 12.07 3.25
N LEU A 43 4.28 11.70 3.12
CA LEU A 43 5.32 12.59 2.57
C LEU A 43 5.05 12.92 1.10
N TYR A 44 4.59 11.95 0.31
CA TYR A 44 4.27 12.17 -1.10
C TYR A 44 3.15 13.19 -1.30
N GLY A 45 2.17 13.24 -0.41
CA GLY A 45 1.15 14.28 -0.42
C GLY A 45 1.79 15.67 -0.41
N LYS A 46 2.61 15.96 0.61
CA LYS A 46 3.28 17.25 0.78
C LYS A 46 4.30 17.55 -0.31
N ILE A 47 5.15 16.59 -0.66
CA ILE A 47 6.14 16.73 -1.73
C ILE A 47 5.46 17.09 -3.07
N SER A 48 4.31 16.49 -3.34
CA SER A 48 3.56 16.75 -4.57
C SER A 48 2.88 18.12 -4.61
N ASP A 49 2.58 18.73 -3.46
CA ASP A 49 2.12 20.12 -3.37
C ASP A 49 3.23 21.09 -3.81
N ILE A 50 4.49 20.77 -3.48
CA ILE A 50 5.66 21.62 -3.77
C ILE A 50 6.14 21.45 -5.22
N TYR A 51 6.42 20.22 -5.62
CA TYR A 51 7.05 19.91 -6.90
C TYR A 51 6.05 19.68 -8.04
N GLY A 52 4.77 19.53 -7.72
CA GLY A 52 3.67 19.27 -8.66
C GLY A 52 3.31 17.78 -8.75
N ARG A 53 2.01 17.50 -8.86
CA ARG A 53 1.43 16.14 -8.83
C ARG A 53 2.06 15.20 -9.87
N ARG A 54 2.18 15.68 -11.12
CA ARG A 54 2.69 14.88 -12.23
C ARG A 54 4.11 14.40 -12.01
N VAL A 55 5.02 15.31 -11.68
CA VAL A 55 6.45 15.00 -11.54
C VAL A 55 6.66 14.00 -10.41
N VAL A 56 6.01 14.24 -9.27
CA VAL A 56 6.15 13.38 -8.08
C VAL A 56 5.49 12.01 -8.31
N PHE A 57 4.38 11.96 -9.04
CA PHE A 57 3.74 10.68 -9.40
C PHE A 57 4.61 9.85 -10.36
N GLN A 58 5.21 10.50 -11.37
CA GLN A 58 6.15 9.83 -12.27
C GLN A 58 7.39 9.34 -11.52
N PHE A 59 7.92 10.13 -10.59
CA PHE A 59 9.02 9.72 -9.71
C PHE A 59 8.64 8.48 -8.90
N ALA A 60 7.43 8.43 -8.33
CA ALA A 60 6.93 7.28 -7.60
C ALA A 60 6.84 6.03 -8.49
N ILE A 61 6.34 6.17 -9.74
CA ILE A 61 6.31 5.05 -10.71
C ILE A 61 7.73 4.56 -11.00
N VAL A 62 8.67 5.45 -11.32
CA VAL A 62 10.05 5.10 -11.64
C VAL A 62 10.73 4.41 -10.45
N THR A 63 10.58 4.94 -9.23
CA THR A 63 11.12 4.34 -8.01
C THR A 63 10.55 2.94 -7.77
N PHE A 64 9.25 2.75 -7.96
CA PHE A 64 8.61 1.45 -7.87
C PHE A 64 9.16 0.46 -8.89
N LEU A 65 9.30 0.88 -10.15
CA LEU A 65 9.83 0.03 -11.22
C LEU A 65 11.30 -0.33 -11.02
N LEU A 66 12.13 0.62 -10.59
CA LEU A 66 13.53 0.35 -10.24
C LEU A 66 13.62 -0.66 -9.10
N GLY A 67 12.86 -0.46 -8.02
CA GLY A 67 12.79 -1.41 -6.92
C GLY A 67 12.34 -2.80 -7.39
N SER A 68 11.33 -2.87 -8.26
CA SER A 68 10.81 -4.12 -8.81
C SER A 68 11.86 -4.82 -9.71
N PHE A 69 12.50 -4.10 -10.61
CA PHE A 69 13.55 -4.64 -11.46
C PHE A 69 14.71 -5.21 -10.63
N LEU A 70 15.20 -4.43 -9.66
CA LEU A 70 16.29 -4.85 -8.80
C LEU A 70 15.89 -6.02 -7.88
N ALA A 71 14.62 -6.10 -7.44
CA ALA A 71 14.12 -7.24 -6.69
C ALA A 71 14.16 -8.54 -7.51
N GLY A 72 13.74 -8.47 -8.78
CA GLY A 72 13.88 -9.61 -9.71
C GLY A 72 15.33 -9.99 -10.02
N ALA A 73 16.28 -9.05 -9.93
CA ALA A 73 17.71 -9.27 -10.15
C ALA A 73 18.50 -9.66 -8.89
N SER A 74 17.86 -9.71 -7.71
CA SER A 74 18.52 -10.01 -6.42
C SER A 74 19.20 -11.37 -6.42
N GLN A 75 20.37 -11.45 -5.77
CA GLN A 75 21.19 -12.65 -5.67
C GLN A 75 21.19 -13.25 -4.25
N ASN A 76 20.65 -12.54 -3.29
CA ASN A 76 20.52 -12.99 -1.91
C ASN A 76 19.34 -12.29 -1.21
N MET A 77 18.98 -12.78 -0.03
CA MET A 77 17.84 -12.29 0.74
C MET A 77 17.99 -10.83 1.17
N GLU A 78 19.19 -10.38 1.53
CA GLU A 78 19.43 -9.00 1.97
C GLU A 78 19.23 -8.00 0.84
N GLN A 79 19.72 -8.31 -0.36
CA GLN A 79 19.47 -7.50 -1.56
C GLN A 79 17.98 -7.43 -1.87
N LEU A 80 17.29 -8.57 -1.78
CA LEU A 80 15.85 -8.60 -2.01
C LEU A 80 15.10 -7.71 -1.00
N ILE A 81 15.43 -7.79 0.28
CA ILE A 81 14.82 -6.94 1.33
C ILE A 81 15.09 -5.45 1.06
N ALA A 82 16.34 -5.09 0.73
CA ALA A 82 16.69 -3.71 0.42
C ALA A 82 15.94 -3.16 -0.81
N THR A 83 15.85 -3.97 -1.87
CA THR A 83 15.13 -3.59 -3.08
C THR A 83 13.62 -3.54 -2.89
N ARG A 84 13.06 -4.39 -2.02
CA ARG A 84 11.67 -4.31 -1.57
C ARG A 84 11.40 -3.04 -0.77
N ALA A 85 12.33 -2.60 0.07
CA ALA A 85 12.22 -1.31 0.75
C ALA A 85 12.18 -0.15 -0.26
N LEU A 86 13.03 -0.15 -1.26
CA LEU A 86 13.02 0.84 -2.35
C LEU A 86 11.69 0.81 -3.12
N GLN A 87 11.22 -0.37 -3.47
CA GLN A 87 9.94 -0.56 -4.18
C GLN A 87 8.76 -0.04 -3.33
N GLY A 88 8.79 -0.28 -2.02
CA GLY A 88 7.81 0.23 -1.08
C GLY A 88 7.74 1.76 -1.04
N VAL A 89 8.90 2.45 -1.10
CA VAL A 89 8.90 3.93 -1.22
C VAL A 89 8.10 4.37 -2.44
N GLY A 90 8.31 3.76 -3.61
CA GLY A 90 7.52 4.06 -4.81
C GLY A 90 6.03 3.74 -4.65
N ALA A 91 5.71 2.60 -4.02
CA ALA A 91 4.34 2.16 -3.78
C ALA A 91 3.54 3.14 -2.92
N GLY A 92 4.15 3.69 -1.85
CA GLY A 92 3.54 4.71 -1.01
C GLY A 92 3.11 5.95 -1.81
N GLY A 93 3.98 6.38 -2.75
CA GLY A 93 3.66 7.48 -3.67
C GLY A 93 2.52 7.14 -4.63
N LEU A 94 2.51 5.94 -5.20
CA LEU A 94 1.44 5.48 -6.09
C LEU A 94 0.09 5.48 -5.38
N MET A 95 0.02 4.99 -4.15
CA MET A 95 -1.22 4.96 -3.37
C MET A 95 -1.69 6.36 -3.00
N ALA A 96 -0.82 7.16 -2.36
CA ALA A 96 -1.17 8.50 -1.90
C ALA A 96 -1.61 9.40 -3.04
N LEU A 97 -0.78 9.52 -4.09
CA LEU A 97 -1.00 10.49 -5.15
C LEU A 97 -2.18 10.15 -6.04
N THR A 98 -2.54 8.88 -6.16
CA THR A 98 -3.73 8.52 -6.92
C THR A 98 -4.99 9.10 -6.29
N PHE A 99 -5.14 9.03 -4.96
CA PHE A 99 -6.27 9.67 -4.27
C PHE A 99 -6.21 11.19 -4.31
N VAL A 100 -5.01 11.76 -4.17
CA VAL A 100 -4.80 13.21 -4.24
C VAL A 100 -5.17 13.74 -5.62
N ILE A 101 -4.67 13.12 -6.69
CA ILE A 101 -4.95 13.52 -8.07
C ILE A 101 -6.45 13.44 -8.37
N ILE A 102 -7.14 12.37 -7.96
CA ILE A 102 -8.60 12.29 -8.11
C ILE A 102 -9.29 13.39 -7.30
N GLY A 103 -8.80 13.68 -6.10
CA GLY A 103 -9.32 14.79 -5.30
C GLY A 103 -9.19 16.16 -5.97
N ASP A 104 -8.12 16.37 -6.76
CA ASP A 104 -7.86 17.63 -7.44
C ASP A 104 -8.66 17.80 -8.75
N ILE A 105 -8.86 16.69 -9.51
CA ILE A 105 -9.47 16.77 -10.86
C ILE A 105 -10.94 16.37 -10.91
N VAL A 106 -11.45 15.64 -9.89
CA VAL A 106 -12.81 15.13 -9.89
C VAL A 106 -13.68 15.87 -8.87
N PRO A 107 -14.84 16.40 -9.30
CA PRO A 107 -15.80 17.03 -8.40
C PRO A 107 -16.24 16.07 -7.27
N PRO A 108 -16.49 16.55 -6.03
CA PRO A 108 -16.81 15.71 -4.88
C PRO A 108 -17.94 14.69 -5.11
N ARG A 109 -18.96 15.08 -5.91
CA ARG A 109 -20.11 14.21 -6.23
C ARG A 109 -19.73 12.98 -7.06
N GLU A 110 -18.70 13.08 -7.88
CA GLU A 110 -18.27 12.00 -8.79
C GLU A 110 -17.17 11.12 -8.23
N ARG A 111 -16.51 11.54 -7.14
CA ARG A 111 -15.38 10.80 -6.53
C ARG A 111 -15.75 9.36 -6.14
N GLY A 112 -17.00 9.14 -5.71
CA GLY A 112 -17.48 7.80 -5.38
C GLY A 112 -17.41 6.81 -6.54
N LYS A 113 -17.69 7.27 -7.78
CA LYS A 113 -17.53 6.45 -8.99
C LYS A 113 -16.08 6.02 -9.22
N TYR A 114 -15.14 6.95 -9.06
CA TYR A 114 -13.71 6.66 -9.24
C TYR A 114 -13.16 5.77 -8.11
N GLN A 115 -13.63 5.94 -6.87
CA GLN A 115 -13.31 5.03 -5.78
C GLN A 115 -13.79 3.61 -6.05
N GLY A 116 -14.93 3.44 -6.73
CA GLY A 116 -15.38 2.14 -7.20
C GLY A 116 -14.40 1.46 -8.16
N TYR A 117 -13.74 2.20 -9.04
CA TYR A 117 -12.68 1.65 -9.90
C TYR A 117 -11.46 1.21 -9.10
N PHE A 118 -11.11 1.90 -8.01
CA PHE A 118 -10.07 1.43 -7.08
C PHE A 118 -10.42 0.08 -6.46
N GLY A 119 -11.64 -0.05 -5.96
CA GLY A 119 -12.13 -1.32 -5.43
C GLY A 119 -12.07 -2.44 -6.47
N ALA A 120 -12.43 -2.14 -7.73
CA ALA A 120 -12.34 -3.09 -8.83
C ALA A 120 -10.89 -3.52 -9.13
N VAL A 121 -9.94 -2.58 -9.15
CA VAL A 121 -8.52 -2.88 -9.36
C VAL A 121 -7.96 -3.72 -8.22
N TRP A 122 -8.30 -3.41 -6.97
CA TRP A 122 -7.91 -4.22 -5.81
C TRP A 122 -8.52 -5.62 -5.87
N GLY A 123 -9.80 -5.72 -6.19
CA GLY A 123 -10.49 -6.99 -6.34
C GLY A 123 -9.86 -7.86 -7.43
N LEU A 124 -9.61 -7.28 -8.61
CA LEU A 124 -8.93 -7.98 -9.70
C LEU A 124 -7.52 -8.43 -9.32
N SER A 125 -6.76 -7.56 -8.64
CA SER A 125 -5.41 -7.88 -8.19
C SER A 125 -5.38 -8.99 -7.14
N SER A 126 -6.38 -9.06 -6.27
CA SER A 126 -6.49 -10.11 -5.24
C SER A 126 -6.77 -11.50 -5.83
N VAL A 127 -7.35 -11.57 -7.02
CA VAL A 127 -7.54 -12.82 -7.75
C VAL A 127 -6.38 -13.09 -8.70
N ALA A 128 -5.96 -12.08 -9.48
CA ALA A 128 -4.87 -12.22 -10.46
C ALA A 128 -3.51 -12.47 -9.78
N GLY A 129 -3.29 -11.90 -8.57
CA GLY A 129 -2.04 -12.09 -7.83
C GLY A 129 -1.72 -13.55 -7.55
N PRO A 130 -2.57 -14.29 -6.82
CA PRO A 130 -2.36 -15.71 -6.58
C PRO A 130 -2.28 -16.56 -7.85
N LEU A 131 -3.08 -16.25 -8.87
CA LEU A 131 -3.07 -16.99 -10.13
C LEU A 131 -1.74 -16.81 -10.88
N LEU A 132 -1.32 -15.56 -11.09
CA LEU A 132 -0.06 -15.26 -11.78
C LEU A 132 1.14 -15.65 -10.91
N GLY A 133 1.08 -15.39 -9.61
CA GLY A 133 2.16 -15.73 -8.70
C GLY A 133 2.34 -17.24 -8.56
N GLY A 134 1.24 -18.02 -8.50
CA GLY A 134 1.27 -19.48 -8.56
C GLY A 134 1.86 -19.97 -9.87
N PHE A 135 1.37 -19.45 -11.02
CA PHE A 135 1.91 -19.82 -12.33
C PHE A 135 3.43 -19.57 -12.41
N PHE A 136 3.91 -18.42 -11.96
CA PHE A 136 5.35 -18.11 -11.98
C PHE A 136 6.14 -18.95 -10.96
N ALA A 137 5.58 -19.21 -9.78
CA ALA A 137 6.24 -19.98 -8.74
C ALA A 137 6.32 -21.49 -9.07
N ASP A 138 5.30 -22.03 -9.73
CA ASP A 138 5.24 -23.44 -10.10
C ASP A 138 6.19 -23.80 -11.26
N ASN A 139 6.66 -22.81 -12.01
CA ASN A 139 7.65 -23.01 -13.09
C ASN A 139 9.05 -22.72 -12.57
N GLU A 140 9.94 -23.70 -12.56
CA GLU A 140 11.33 -23.52 -12.11
C GLU A 140 12.05 -22.42 -12.91
N THR A 141 11.89 -22.43 -14.24
CA THR A 141 12.50 -21.44 -15.14
C THR A 141 11.55 -21.03 -16.26
N ILE A 142 11.52 -19.73 -16.55
CA ILE A 142 10.81 -19.15 -17.69
C ILE A 142 11.80 -18.27 -18.46
N LEU A 143 12.03 -18.57 -19.74
CA LEU A 143 13.01 -17.87 -20.59
C LEU A 143 14.43 -17.85 -19.98
N GLY A 144 14.83 -18.93 -19.30
CA GLY A 144 16.15 -19.04 -18.67
C GLY A 144 16.33 -18.28 -17.36
N ILE A 145 15.26 -17.73 -16.80
CA ILE A 145 15.25 -16.99 -15.53
C ILE A 145 14.37 -17.75 -14.54
N ALA A 146 14.77 -17.82 -13.26
CA ALA A 146 13.97 -18.45 -12.22
C ALA A 146 12.54 -17.88 -12.19
N GLY A 147 11.55 -18.76 -12.16
CA GLY A 147 10.14 -18.39 -12.37
C GLY A 147 9.65 -17.34 -11.39
N TRP A 148 10.02 -17.42 -10.09
CA TRP A 148 9.63 -16.45 -9.10
C TRP A 148 10.10 -15.00 -9.38
N ARG A 149 11.19 -14.81 -10.15
CA ARG A 149 11.69 -13.47 -10.51
C ARG A 149 10.71 -12.73 -11.40
N TRP A 150 9.90 -13.45 -12.17
CA TRP A 150 8.89 -12.87 -13.04
C TRP A 150 7.75 -12.17 -12.29
N ILE A 151 7.51 -12.50 -11.01
CA ILE A 151 6.54 -11.77 -10.19
C ILE A 151 6.92 -10.29 -10.03
N PHE A 152 8.22 -9.99 -10.08
CA PHE A 152 8.73 -8.62 -10.07
C PHE A 152 8.78 -8.02 -11.47
N TYR A 153 9.24 -8.78 -12.46
CA TYR A 153 9.38 -8.28 -13.82
C TYR A 153 8.05 -7.97 -14.50
N ILE A 154 6.96 -8.61 -14.12
CA ILE A 154 5.61 -8.30 -14.65
C ILE A 154 5.18 -6.85 -14.35
N ASN A 155 5.72 -6.22 -13.33
CA ASN A 155 5.47 -4.83 -13.01
C ASN A 155 6.07 -3.88 -14.06
N LEU A 156 7.15 -4.26 -14.76
CA LEU A 156 7.84 -3.38 -15.71
C LEU A 156 6.96 -2.97 -16.89
N PRO A 157 6.38 -3.91 -17.68
CA PRO A 157 5.52 -3.51 -18.79
C PRO A 157 4.31 -2.70 -18.34
N ILE A 158 3.67 -3.08 -17.24
CA ILE A 158 2.51 -2.36 -16.71
C ILE A 158 2.89 -0.95 -16.25
N GLY A 159 4.03 -0.82 -15.57
CA GLY A 159 4.50 0.47 -15.07
C GLY A 159 5.02 1.39 -16.17
N ILE A 160 5.67 0.85 -17.21
CA ILE A 160 6.09 1.63 -18.39
C ILE A 160 4.86 2.18 -19.11
N ILE A 161 3.83 1.37 -19.33
CA ILE A 161 2.55 1.83 -19.90
C ILE A 161 1.95 2.93 -19.01
N SER A 162 1.92 2.73 -17.70
CA SER A 162 1.43 3.73 -16.74
C SER A 162 2.23 5.03 -16.82
N LEU A 163 3.56 4.95 -16.95
CA LEU A 163 4.43 6.12 -17.08
C LEU A 163 4.17 6.88 -18.39
N ILE A 164 4.01 6.17 -19.50
CA ILE A 164 3.68 6.77 -20.81
C ILE A 164 2.32 7.47 -20.74
N VAL A 165 1.29 6.78 -20.24
CA VAL A 165 -0.06 7.34 -20.13
C VAL A 165 -0.09 8.57 -19.22
N THR A 166 0.53 8.50 -18.05
CA THR A 166 0.59 9.64 -17.12
C THR A 166 1.39 10.80 -17.71
N SER A 167 2.44 10.50 -18.48
CA SER A 167 3.22 11.53 -19.19
C SER A 167 2.43 12.22 -20.29
N ALA A 168 1.58 11.49 -20.99
CA ALA A 168 0.78 12.01 -22.08
C ALA A 168 -0.47 12.76 -21.62
N VAL A 169 -1.13 12.26 -20.56
CA VAL A 169 -2.49 12.72 -20.19
C VAL A 169 -2.49 13.63 -18.96
N LEU A 170 -1.57 13.41 -17.99
CA LEU A 170 -1.64 14.13 -16.73
C LEU A 170 -1.03 15.54 -16.85
N HIS A 171 -1.89 16.54 -17.12
CA HIS A 171 -1.52 17.93 -17.19
C HIS A 171 -2.26 18.71 -16.09
N ILE A 172 -1.69 18.73 -14.89
CA ILE A 172 -2.23 19.50 -13.77
C ILE A 172 -1.40 20.78 -13.65
N PRO A 173 -2.04 21.97 -13.70
CA PRO A 173 -1.35 23.24 -13.51
C PRO A 173 -0.61 23.28 -12.18
N LYS A 174 0.66 23.66 -12.21
CA LYS A 174 1.46 23.84 -11.01
C LYS A 174 1.04 25.14 -10.33
N VAL A 175 0.35 25.07 -9.22
CA VAL A 175 0.10 26.26 -8.38
C VAL A 175 1.36 26.49 -7.56
N LYS A 176 2.13 27.52 -7.93
CA LYS A 176 3.28 27.96 -7.12
C LYS A 176 2.75 28.48 -5.78
N ARG A 177 2.95 27.74 -4.73
CA ARG A 177 2.83 28.20 -3.36
C ARG A 177 4.21 28.05 -2.71
N GLU A 178 4.63 29.03 -1.93
CA GLU A 178 5.81 28.87 -1.08
C GLU A 178 5.46 27.91 0.03
N HIS A 179 5.94 26.68 -0.09
CA HIS A 179 5.75 25.65 0.90
C HIS A 179 7.09 25.27 1.50
N SER A 180 7.13 25.13 2.82
CA SER A 180 8.27 24.56 3.54
C SER A 180 8.00 23.08 3.86
N ILE A 181 9.06 22.27 3.84
CA ILE A 181 8.96 20.88 4.25
C ILE A 181 9.21 20.81 5.75
N ASP A 182 8.29 20.20 6.50
CA ASP A 182 8.50 19.87 7.91
C ASP A 182 9.38 18.62 8.03
N TYR A 183 10.71 18.83 7.99
CA TYR A 183 11.67 17.74 8.08
C TYR A 183 11.60 17.03 9.44
N LEU A 184 11.40 17.78 10.54
CA LEU A 184 11.34 17.18 11.88
C LEU A 184 10.08 16.35 12.05
N GLY A 185 8.92 16.88 11.65
CA GLY A 185 7.68 16.11 11.62
C GLY A 185 7.79 14.85 10.75
N ALA A 186 8.43 14.96 9.56
CA ALA A 186 8.68 13.82 8.69
C ALA A 186 9.53 12.73 9.36
N VAL A 187 10.64 13.10 10.01
CA VAL A 187 11.51 12.14 10.71
C VAL A 187 10.79 11.50 11.89
N LEU A 188 10.10 12.28 12.71
CA LEU A 188 9.34 11.77 13.85
C LEU A 188 8.25 10.78 13.40
N MET A 189 7.49 11.14 12.37
CA MET A 189 6.42 10.29 11.82
C MET A 189 6.98 9.00 11.24
N VAL A 190 7.97 9.08 10.35
CA VAL A 190 8.57 7.91 9.70
C VAL A 190 9.16 6.97 10.74
N THR A 191 9.94 7.50 11.70
CA THR A 191 10.59 6.68 12.73
C THR A 191 9.54 6.05 13.66
N SER A 192 8.55 6.80 14.09
CA SER A 192 7.45 6.30 14.94
C SER A 192 6.70 5.16 14.27
N VAL A 193 6.20 5.37 13.04
CA VAL A 193 5.46 4.35 12.29
C VAL A 193 6.34 3.12 12.04
N SER A 194 7.62 3.33 11.69
CA SER A 194 8.57 2.23 11.48
C SER A 194 8.76 1.38 12.74
N LEU A 195 8.97 1.99 13.89
CA LEU A 195 9.16 1.24 15.14
C LEU A 195 7.90 0.49 15.58
N ILE A 196 6.72 1.10 15.45
CA ILE A 196 5.45 0.42 15.74
C ILE A 196 5.25 -0.78 14.80
N LEU A 197 5.50 -0.61 13.51
CA LEU A 197 5.37 -1.68 12.53
C LEU A 197 6.40 -2.79 12.76
N LEU A 198 7.65 -2.47 13.10
CA LEU A 198 8.67 -3.44 13.44
C LEU A 198 8.28 -4.25 14.67
N SER A 199 7.80 -3.59 15.72
CA SER A 199 7.29 -4.27 16.91
C SER A 199 6.16 -5.22 16.56
N ALA A 200 5.17 -4.77 15.77
CA ALA A 200 3.97 -5.54 15.46
C ALA A 200 4.21 -6.67 14.44
N SER A 201 5.04 -6.44 13.41
CA SER A 201 5.18 -7.36 12.28
C SER A 201 6.36 -8.33 12.40
N ILE A 202 7.38 -7.98 13.19
CA ILE A 202 8.60 -8.78 13.31
C ILE A 202 8.83 -9.22 14.74
N TYR A 203 9.04 -8.29 15.66
CA TYR A 203 9.46 -8.62 17.01
C TYR A 203 8.37 -9.35 17.81
N GLY A 204 7.11 -8.93 17.71
CA GLY A 204 5.99 -9.59 18.38
C GLY A 204 5.81 -11.05 17.95
N PRO A 205 5.69 -11.36 16.65
CA PRO A 205 5.60 -12.74 16.16
C PRO A 205 6.84 -13.58 16.40
N GLN A 206 8.06 -13.00 16.30
CA GLN A 206 9.31 -13.75 16.38
C GLN A 206 9.77 -14.02 17.82
N TYR A 207 9.62 -13.05 18.71
CA TYR A 207 10.14 -13.12 20.09
C TYR A 207 9.03 -13.15 21.16
N GLY A 208 7.79 -12.90 20.75
CA GLY A 208 6.64 -12.82 21.66
C GLY A 208 6.31 -11.39 22.09
N TRP A 209 5.05 -11.17 22.42
CA TRP A 209 4.54 -9.85 22.81
C TRP A 209 5.03 -9.36 24.18
N GLY A 210 5.53 -10.26 25.02
CA GLY A 210 6.13 -9.96 26.32
C GLY A 210 7.64 -9.72 26.28
N ASP A 211 8.30 -9.92 25.13
CA ASP A 211 9.74 -9.71 25.00
C ASP A 211 10.09 -8.22 25.15
N SER A 212 11.20 -7.97 25.87
CA SER A 212 11.66 -6.60 26.14
C SER A 212 11.94 -5.79 24.89
N ARG A 213 12.39 -6.42 23.80
CA ARG A 213 12.64 -5.75 22.51
C ARG A 213 11.34 -5.34 21.87
N THR A 214 10.34 -6.23 21.83
CA THR A 214 9.00 -5.94 21.31
C THR A 214 8.38 -4.76 22.03
N ILE A 215 8.41 -4.78 23.36
CA ILE A 215 7.88 -3.69 24.19
C ILE A 215 8.67 -2.39 23.99
N MET A 216 10.01 -2.47 23.94
CA MET A 216 10.86 -1.31 23.74
C MET A 216 10.55 -0.61 22.41
N TYR A 217 10.48 -1.34 21.30
CA TYR A 217 10.15 -0.76 19.98
C TYR A 217 8.74 -0.16 19.97
N ALA A 218 7.76 -0.84 20.57
CA ALA A 218 6.40 -0.31 20.68
C ALA A 218 6.35 0.98 21.50
N VAL A 219 6.98 1.00 22.68
CA VAL A 219 6.96 2.16 23.58
C VAL A 219 7.69 3.35 22.95
N ILE A 220 8.89 3.15 22.40
CA ILE A 220 9.63 4.24 21.72
C ILE A 220 8.80 4.73 20.52
N GLY A 221 8.23 3.85 19.73
CA GLY A 221 7.37 4.22 18.62
C GLY A 221 6.17 5.07 19.04
N VAL A 222 5.50 4.69 20.12
CA VAL A 222 4.37 5.47 20.68
C VAL A 222 4.84 6.82 21.21
N ILE A 223 5.96 6.88 21.93
CA ILE A 223 6.51 8.16 22.43
C ILE A 223 6.81 9.09 21.24
N LEU A 224 7.45 8.59 20.19
CA LEU A 224 7.73 9.38 18.99
C LEU A 224 6.45 9.82 18.26
N ALA A 225 5.40 8.99 18.27
CA ALA A 225 4.09 9.37 17.73
C ALA A 225 3.48 10.54 18.51
N VAL A 226 3.57 10.49 19.84
CA VAL A 226 3.10 11.60 20.69
C VAL A 226 3.92 12.87 20.45
N LEU A 227 5.25 12.75 20.36
CA LEU A 227 6.13 13.88 20.05
C LEU A 227 5.83 14.45 18.65
N PHE A 228 5.57 13.60 17.66
CA PHE A 228 5.10 14.03 16.34
C PHE A 228 3.82 14.85 16.42
N LEU A 229 2.80 14.35 17.11
CA LEU A 229 1.53 15.09 17.26
C LEU A 229 1.71 16.42 18.00
N MET A 230 2.57 16.48 19.01
CA MET A 230 2.89 17.72 19.72
C MET A 230 3.62 18.72 18.83
N TRP A 231 4.52 18.23 17.96
CA TRP A 231 5.24 19.04 16.99
C TRP A 231 4.32 19.58 15.90
N GLU A 232 3.46 18.73 15.33
CA GLU A 232 2.47 19.10 14.31
C GLU A 232 1.55 20.24 14.74
N GLY A 233 1.24 20.31 16.04
CA GLY A 233 0.47 21.43 16.62
C GLY A 233 1.21 22.78 16.60
N LYS A 234 2.53 22.78 16.39
CA LYS A 234 3.39 23.97 16.38
C LYS A 234 4.02 24.25 15.01
N ALA A 235 4.05 23.27 14.13
CA ALA A 235 4.66 23.38 12.82
C ALA A 235 3.95 24.43 11.95
N LYS A 236 4.73 25.26 11.24
CA LYS A 236 4.17 26.29 10.33
C LYS A 236 3.37 25.67 9.19
N GLU A 237 3.87 24.56 8.66
CA GLU A 237 3.23 23.78 7.59
C GLU A 237 3.21 22.30 7.94
N PRO A 238 2.27 21.86 8.79
CA PRO A 238 2.23 20.51 9.29
C PRO A 238 1.97 19.48 8.15
N ILE A 239 2.54 18.27 8.30
CA ILE A 239 2.27 17.14 7.42
C ILE A 239 0.83 16.65 7.67
N LEU A 240 0.43 16.61 8.94
CA LEU A 240 -0.91 16.24 9.37
C LEU A 240 -1.60 17.43 10.06
N PRO A 241 -2.43 18.22 9.36
CA PRO A 241 -3.07 19.38 9.92
C PRO A 241 -4.08 19.01 11.01
N LEU A 242 -3.67 19.06 12.28
CA LEU A 242 -4.49 18.61 13.43
C LEU A 242 -5.80 19.38 13.58
N TYR A 243 -5.90 20.62 13.03
CA TYR A 243 -7.14 21.39 13.05
C TYR A 243 -8.29 20.71 12.30
N LEU A 244 -7.99 19.83 11.33
CA LEU A 244 -9.01 19.05 10.60
C LEU A 244 -9.80 18.14 11.55
N PHE A 245 -9.15 17.60 12.58
CA PHE A 245 -9.79 16.74 13.57
C PHE A 245 -10.75 17.51 14.53
N LYS A 246 -10.73 18.83 14.53
CA LYS A 246 -11.77 19.63 15.19
C LYS A 246 -13.12 19.55 14.47
N ASN A 247 -13.10 19.22 13.18
CA ASN A 247 -14.31 18.96 12.43
C ASN A 247 -14.85 17.55 12.74
N HIS A 248 -16.02 17.49 13.36
CA HIS A 248 -16.66 16.25 13.77
C HIS A 248 -16.86 15.24 12.61
N THR A 249 -17.25 15.75 11.44
CA THR A 249 -17.42 14.91 10.24
C THR A 249 -16.09 14.30 9.81
N PHE A 250 -15.00 15.09 9.80
CA PHE A 250 -13.67 14.60 9.44
C PHE A 250 -13.18 13.52 10.42
N SER A 251 -13.31 13.75 11.73
CA SER A 251 -12.88 12.80 12.76
C SER A 251 -13.64 11.48 12.68
N ILE A 252 -14.97 11.53 12.56
CA ILE A 252 -15.79 10.32 12.43
C ILE A 252 -15.47 9.57 11.14
N THR A 253 -15.38 10.25 10.00
CA THR A 253 -15.08 9.58 8.73
C THR A 253 -13.69 8.98 8.72
N SER A 254 -12.69 9.62 9.36
CA SER A 254 -11.34 9.06 9.51
C SER A 254 -11.34 7.80 10.38
N LEU A 255 -12.08 7.81 11.51
CA LEU A 255 -12.22 6.65 12.38
C LEU A 255 -12.94 5.49 11.67
N LEU A 256 -14.05 5.79 11.00
CA LEU A 256 -14.78 4.79 10.19
C LEU A 256 -13.88 4.21 9.10
N GLY A 257 -13.10 5.06 8.41
CA GLY A 257 -12.12 4.62 7.41
C GLY A 257 -11.08 3.66 7.98
N ALA A 258 -10.57 3.94 9.18
CA ALA A 258 -9.62 3.07 9.87
C ALA A 258 -10.25 1.69 10.23
N VAL A 259 -11.46 1.69 10.79
CA VAL A 259 -12.17 0.45 11.17
C VAL A 259 -12.52 -0.40 9.94
N ILE A 260 -13.09 0.24 8.90
CA ILE A 260 -13.44 -0.45 7.65
C ILE A 260 -12.18 -0.97 6.97
N GLY A 261 -11.12 -0.15 6.91
CA GLY A 261 -9.84 -0.55 6.35
C GLY A 261 -9.25 -1.77 7.06
N ALA A 262 -9.19 -1.76 8.39
CA ALA A 262 -8.70 -2.89 9.18
C ALA A 262 -9.53 -4.17 8.92
N GLY A 263 -10.85 -4.08 8.90
CA GLY A 263 -11.73 -5.21 8.60
C GLY A 263 -11.55 -5.74 7.17
N MET A 264 -11.50 -4.85 6.18
CA MET A 264 -11.33 -5.21 4.77
C MET A 264 -9.98 -5.85 4.50
N PHE A 265 -8.88 -5.23 4.96
CA PHE A 265 -7.54 -5.80 4.79
C PHE A 265 -7.36 -7.08 5.58
N GLY A 266 -7.94 -7.15 6.80
CA GLY A 266 -7.97 -8.39 7.58
C GLY A 266 -8.65 -9.53 6.81
N ALA A 267 -9.81 -9.29 6.22
CA ALA A 267 -10.50 -10.29 5.41
C ALA A 267 -9.70 -10.69 4.16
N ILE A 268 -9.15 -9.72 3.41
CA ILE A 268 -8.37 -9.97 2.19
C ILE A 268 -7.13 -10.83 2.48
N VAL A 269 -6.49 -10.64 3.62
CA VAL A 269 -5.27 -11.37 4.00
C VAL A 269 -5.58 -12.69 4.69
N MET A 270 -6.54 -12.71 5.63
CA MET A 270 -6.81 -13.89 6.46
C MET A 270 -7.66 -14.94 5.77
N LEU A 271 -8.59 -14.56 4.89
CA LEU A 271 -9.43 -15.55 4.21
C LEU A 271 -8.64 -16.49 3.29
N PRO A 272 -7.71 -16.02 2.43
CA PRO A 272 -6.86 -16.94 1.64
C PRO A 272 -6.03 -17.85 2.53
N LEU A 273 -5.46 -17.33 3.62
CA LEU A 273 -4.68 -18.11 4.57
C LEU A 273 -5.55 -19.19 5.24
N TYR A 274 -6.75 -18.85 5.67
CA TYR A 274 -7.72 -19.81 6.21
C TYR A 274 -8.06 -20.91 5.20
N PHE A 275 -8.32 -20.54 3.93
CA PHE A 275 -8.63 -21.52 2.89
C PHE A 275 -7.45 -22.47 2.62
N GLN A 276 -6.22 -21.96 2.63
CA GLN A 276 -5.04 -22.78 2.39
C GLN A 276 -4.68 -23.64 3.59
N VAL A 277 -4.60 -23.05 4.80
CA VAL A 277 -4.08 -23.75 5.99
C VAL A 277 -5.15 -24.64 6.62
N VAL A 278 -6.40 -24.16 6.74
CA VAL A 278 -7.46 -24.88 7.46
C VAL A 278 -8.25 -25.79 6.52
N LYS A 279 -8.54 -25.33 5.28
CA LYS A 279 -9.33 -26.08 4.31
C LYS A 279 -8.49 -26.90 3.35
N GLY A 280 -7.16 -26.72 3.33
CA GLY A 280 -6.24 -27.45 2.46
C GLY A 280 -6.35 -27.12 0.98
N TYR A 281 -6.97 -25.98 0.62
CA TYR A 281 -7.09 -25.57 -0.78
C TYR A 281 -5.72 -25.09 -1.33
N SER A 282 -5.53 -25.26 -2.64
CA SER A 282 -4.38 -24.67 -3.31
C SER A 282 -4.43 -23.13 -3.28
N ALA A 283 -3.30 -22.47 -3.52
CA ALA A 283 -3.24 -21.00 -3.58
C ALA A 283 -4.21 -20.45 -4.64
N THR A 284 -4.30 -21.12 -5.79
CA THR A 284 -5.23 -20.80 -6.88
C THR A 284 -6.70 -20.94 -6.43
N GLU A 285 -7.06 -22.05 -5.81
CA GLU A 285 -8.43 -22.28 -5.33
C GLU A 285 -8.83 -21.26 -4.24
N ALA A 286 -7.91 -20.96 -3.30
CA ALA A 286 -8.14 -19.94 -2.28
C ALA A 286 -8.39 -18.56 -2.90
N GLY A 287 -7.62 -18.19 -3.93
CA GLY A 287 -7.84 -16.97 -4.71
C GLY A 287 -9.21 -16.92 -5.38
N LEU A 288 -9.62 -18.01 -6.02
CA LEU A 288 -10.95 -18.12 -6.66
C LEU A 288 -12.10 -18.01 -5.65
N LYS A 289 -11.94 -18.54 -4.42
CA LYS A 289 -12.93 -18.40 -3.34
C LYS A 289 -13.12 -16.97 -2.84
N LEU A 290 -12.18 -16.05 -3.14
CA LEU A 290 -12.33 -14.62 -2.84
C LEU A 290 -13.18 -13.87 -3.87
N ILE A 291 -13.45 -14.45 -5.04
CA ILE A 291 -14.23 -13.77 -6.09
C ILE A 291 -15.58 -13.23 -5.59
N PRO A 292 -16.40 -13.97 -4.82
CA PRO A 292 -17.65 -13.42 -4.29
C PRO A 292 -17.45 -12.18 -3.41
N LEU A 293 -16.42 -12.18 -2.54
CA LEU A 293 -16.08 -11.02 -1.71
C LEU A 293 -15.72 -9.82 -2.58
N MET A 294 -14.89 -10.03 -3.60
CA MET A 294 -14.46 -8.97 -4.51
C MET A 294 -15.61 -8.42 -5.36
N LEU A 295 -16.46 -9.30 -5.87
CA LEU A 295 -17.67 -8.88 -6.59
C LEU A 295 -18.60 -8.07 -5.68
N GLY A 296 -18.74 -8.44 -4.41
CA GLY A 296 -19.49 -7.68 -3.41
C GLY A 296 -18.91 -6.27 -3.20
N ILE A 297 -17.60 -6.14 -3.00
CA ILE A 297 -16.91 -4.84 -2.83
C ILE A 297 -17.09 -3.97 -4.08
N VAL A 298 -16.82 -4.52 -5.26
CA VAL A 298 -16.89 -3.78 -6.52
C VAL A 298 -18.33 -3.34 -6.83
N SER A 299 -19.28 -4.24 -6.74
CA SER A 299 -20.69 -3.94 -7.05
C SER A 299 -21.28 -2.90 -6.09
N THR A 300 -21.04 -3.08 -4.77
CA THR A 300 -21.50 -2.11 -3.76
C THR A 300 -20.84 -0.74 -3.94
N SER A 301 -19.55 -0.68 -4.23
CA SER A 301 -18.85 0.59 -4.48
C SER A 301 -19.38 1.32 -5.71
N ILE A 302 -19.62 0.60 -6.81
CA ILE A 302 -20.16 1.20 -8.06
C ILE A 302 -21.61 1.65 -7.86
N VAL A 303 -22.43 0.81 -7.25
CA VAL A 303 -23.87 1.10 -7.02
C VAL A 303 -24.01 2.28 -6.07
N SER A 304 -23.34 2.25 -4.91
CA SER A 304 -23.39 3.34 -3.93
C SER A 304 -22.84 4.66 -4.53
N GLY A 305 -21.72 4.61 -5.26
CA GLY A 305 -21.15 5.76 -5.93
C GLY A 305 -22.12 6.39 -6.95
N LYS A 306 -22.76 5.58 -7.80
CA LYS A 306 -23.79 6.05 -8.74
C LYS A 306 -25.00 6.64 -8.05
N MET A 307 -25.49 6.00 -6.97
CA MET A 307 -26.64 6.48 -6.22
C MET A 307 -26.36 7.78 -5.50
N ILE A 308 -25.17 7.93 -4.90
CA ILE A 308 -24.72 9.19 -4.27
C ILE A 308 -24.63 10.30 -5.31
N SER A 309 -24.02 10.03 -6.46
CA SER A 309 -23.90 11.00 -7.55
C SER A 309 -25.26 11.48 -8.06
N LYS A 310 -26.25 10.57 -8.15
CA LYS A 310 -27.60 10.87 -8.66
C LYS A 310 -28.47 11.60 -7.63
N HIS A 311 -28.46 11.19 -6.36
CA HIS A 311 -29.41 11.66 -5.36
C HIS A 311 -28.80 12.63 -4.33
N GLY A 312 -27.45 12.73 -4.22
CA GLY A 312 -26.77 13.60 -3.28
C GLY A 312 -26.81 13.15 -1.80
N HIS A 313 -27.51 12.07 -1.48
CA HIS A 313 -27.69 11.59 -0.11
C HIS A 313 -26.66 10.50 0.23
N TYR A 314 -25.54 10.86 0.83
CA TYR A 314 -24.48 9.92 1.18
C TYR A 314 -24.61 9.26 2.56
N LYS A 315 -25.34 9.89 3.50
CA LYS A 315 -25.45 9.42 4.91
C LYS A 315 -26.06 8.03 5.08
N ARG A 316 -26.88 7.59 4.13
CA ARG A 316 -27.57 6.28 4.21
C ARG A 316 -26.65 5.09 4.01
N PHE A 317 -25.62 5.24 3.17
CA PHE A 317 -24.73 4.13 2.79
C PHE A 317 -23.82 3.61 3.90
N PRO A 318 -23.24 4.44 4.79
CA PRO A 318 -22.47 3.95 5.93
C PRO A 318 -23.30 3.26 7.02
N ILE A 319 -24.64 3.43 7.00
CA ILE A 319 -25.55 2.89 8.01
C ILE A 319 -26.15 1.54 7.57
N MET A 320 -26.23 1.29 6.26
CA MET A 320 -26.70 0.03 5.66
C MET A 320 -25.57 -1.00 5.56
#